data_64c74a42f5329f195321da495b536765
#
_entry.id   64c74a42f5329f195321da495b536765
#
_cell.length_a   1.000
_cell.length_b   1.000
_cell.length_c   1.000
_cell.angle_alpha   90.00
_cell.angle_beta   90.00
_cell.angle_gamma   90.00
#
_symmetry.space_group_name_H-M   'P 1'
#
loop_
_entity.id
_entity.type
_entity.pdbx_description
1 polymer ?
#
loop_
_entity_poly.entity_id
_entity_poly.type
_entity_poly.pdbx_seq_one_letter_code
_entity_poly.pdbx_strand_id
1 'polypeptide(L)'
;MKGHGFSPWGNPHTAEARSGYLSEFAAGQGSAAMSTLDLRCLMAQPNSGIGNVTTNTGLVEMAMAYSRSRMLLAAARLGVADALGDEVRSVGFLAEKCQADANALYRLLRALATIGVTEETTPEHFRLTEFGKPLRRDEPQSIWPAIVFWADLLADDWSMLTDCVRTGKPASQLRDPKIPSRWSQDPEANSIFRAVMGTVPAEDYAPIAKAWDFSHAKVVADLGGGGGSLILAVLALNPHLRGMLVDLEASVNAAKTRFADEDPSSRCELVAADLMQSVPAGADVYMLKHVLHGRRDAEAITILKNCRAVIPRNGSLLIIEFILPPLVSHTDPQLEGHLMSDLNMLAVTGGKERSEREWKALLEAAGFVLTGVYPVGGDTLMVQNVGILEAKPA
;
A
#
# COMPACT_ATOMS: atom_id res chain seq x y z
N MET A 1 9.09 -49.66 11.57
CA MET A 1 7.90 -48.97 12.13
C MET A 1 7.96 -47.52 11.69
N LYS A 2 7.12 -47.15 10.72
CA LYS A 2 7.08 -45.76 10.17
C LYS A 2 6.00 -45.02 10.94
N GLY A 3 6.40 -43.99 11.69
CA GLY A 3 5.50 -43.11 12.38
C GLY A 3 4.90 -42.11 11.39
N HIS A 4 3.61 -42.20 11.11
CA HIS A 4 2.85 -41.17 10.43
C HIS A 4 2.48 -40.10 11.46
N GLY A 5 3.10 -38.89 11.35
CA GLY A 5 2.66 -37.71 12.07
C GLY A 5 1.35 -37.20 11.47
N PHE A 6 0.26 -37.36 12.18
CA PHE A 6 -1.02 -36.71 11.87
C PHE A 6 -0.89 -35.21 12.21
N SER A 7 -1.01 -34.35 11.20
CA SER A 7 -1.31 -32.92 11.41
C SER A 7 -2.81 -32.79 11.65
N PRO A 8 -3.28 -32.20 12.76
CA PRO A 8 -4.70 -32.09 13.05
C PRO A 8 -5.46 -31.05 12.21
N TRP A 9 -4.78 -30.36 11.28
CA TRP A 9 -5.38 -29.32 10.46
C TRP A 9 -5.12 -29.61 8.97
N GLY A 10 -6.15 -30.05 8.27
CA GLY A 10 -6.14 -30.21 6.82
C GLY A 10 -5.92 -28.87 6.11
N ASN A 11 -5.39 -28.95 4.90
CA ASN A 11 -5.11 -27.77 4.06
C ASN A 11 -6.44 -26.99 3.77
N PRO A 12 -6.60 -25.74 4.20
CA PRO A 12 -7.87 -24.99 4.11
C PRO A 12 -8.29 -24.61 2.67
N HIS A 13 -7.49 -24.97 1.67
CA HIS A 13 -7.72 -24.58 0.28
C HIS A 13 -8.46 -25.62 -0.57
N THR A 14 -8.87 -26.76 -0.01
CA THR A 14 -9.72 -27.72 -0.73
C THR A 14 -11.19 -27.51 -0.40
N ALA A 15 -12.07 -27.70 -1.38
CA ALA A 15 -13.52 -27.55 -1.22
C ALA A 15 -14.11 -28.45 -0.11
N GLU A 16 -13.48 -29.58 0.17
CA GLU A 16 -13.89 -30.54 1.21
C GLU A 16 -13.59 -30.04 2.63
N ALA A 17 -12.50 -29.26 2.84
CA ALA A 17 -12.17 -28.69 4.14
C ALA A 17 -13.19 -27.61 4.58
N ARG A 18 -13.87 -26.96 3.64
CA ARG A 18 -14.90 -25.95 3.95
C ARG A 18 -16.22 -26.55 4.45
N SER A 19 -16.55 -27.78 4.06
CA SER A 19 -17.76 -28.47 4.49
C SER A 19 -17.66 -29.00 5.92
N GLY A 20 -16.48 -29.45 6.36
CA GLY A 20 -16.26 -29.94 7.72
C GLY A 20 -16.39 -28.89 8.82
N TYR A 21 -15.99 -27.65 8.52
CA TYR A 21 -16.01 -26.56 9.51
C TYR A 21 -17.41 -26.11 9.94
N LEU A 22 -18.41 -26.27 9.07
CA LEU A 22 -19.80 -25.89 9.39
C LEU A 22 -20.56 -26.96 10.16
N SER A 23 -20.11 -28.22 10.12
CA SER A 23 -20.77 -29.32 10.82
C SER A 23 -20.32 -29.51 12.29
N GLU A 24 -19.09 -29.11 12.63
CA GLU A 24 -18.61 -29.13 14.02
C GLU A 24 -19.15 -28.00 14.89
N PHE A 25 -19.48 -26.86 14.26
CA PHE A 25 -20.10 -25.74 14.98
C PHE A 25 -21.57 -26.01 15.39
N ALA A 26 -22.21 -26.94 14.74
CA ALA A 26 -23.61 -27.33 15.04
C ALA A 26 -23.76 -28.40 16.15
N ALA A 27 -22.67 -29.06 16.56
CA ALA A 27 -22.72 -30.19 17.48
C ALA A 27 -22.22 -29.90 18.91
N GLY A 28 -21.74 -28.71 19.22
CA GLY A 28 -21.21 -28.31 20.52
C GLY A 28 -22.29 -27.73 21.43
N GLN A 29 -22.73 -28.51 22.39
CA GLN A 29 -23.73 -28.20 23.39
C GLN A 29 -23.39 -26.98 24.27
N GLY A 30 -24.39 -26.18 24.52
CA GLY A 30 -24.39 -25.16 25.57
C GLY A 30 -25.51 -24.18 25.32
N SER A 31 -26.71 -24.49 25.85
CA SER A 31 -27.85 -23.58 25.91
C SER A 31 -27.53 -22.38 26.83
N ALA A 32 -26.84 -21.43 26.27
CA ALA A 32 -26.99 -20.03 26.64
C ALA A 32 -27.59 -19.36 25.40
N ALA A 33 -28.86 -18.96 25.50
CA ALA A 33 -29.56 -18.26 24.46
C ALA A 33 -28.72 -17.09 23.99
N MET A 34 -28.09 -17.22 22.81
CA MET A 34 -27.72 -16.08 22.02
C MET A 34 -29.03 -15.39 21.69
N SER A 35 -29.38 -14.38 22.48
CA SER A 35 -30.41 -13.43 22.11
C SER A 35 -30.12 -13.05 20.68
N THR A 36 -31.09 -13.17 19.82
CA THR A 36 -31.07 -12.78 18.41
C THR A 36 -30.26 -11.51 18.29
N LEU A 37 -29.02 -11.63 17.81
CA LEU A 37 -28.20 -10.51 17.41
C LEU A 37 -29.08 -9.78 16.38
N ASP A 38 -29.54 -8.60 16.75
CA ASP A 38 -30.41 -7.82 15.89
C ASP A 38 -29.57 -7.35 14.70
N LEU A 39 -29.56 -8.18 13.64
CA LEU A 39 -28.88 -7.90 12.38
C LEU A 39 -29.29 -6.53 11.78
N ARG A 40 -30.38 -5.91 12.29
CA ARG A 40 -30.82 -4.58 11.91
C ARG A 40 -29.92 -3.49 12.46
N CYS A 41 -29.24 -3.70 13.59
CA CYS A 41 -28.29 -2.74 14.16
C CYS A 41 -26.93 -2.76 13.45
N LEU A 42 -26.55 -3.88 12.82
CA LEU A 42 -25.29 -4.03 12.08
C LEU A 42 -25.28 -3.32 10.72
N MET A 43 -26.43 -2.91 10.23
CA MET A 43 -26.56 -2.40 8.85
C MET A 43 -26.84 -0.89 8.76
N ALA A 44 -27.00 -0.19 9.86
CA ALA A 44 -27.44 1.20 9.85
C ALA A 44 -26.43 2.09 10.57
N GLN A 45 -25.45 2.59 9.84
CA GLN A 45 -24.87 3.94 9.95
C GLN A 45 -23.81 4.16 8.85
N PRO A 46 -24.04 4.98 7.81
CA PRO A 46 -22.97 5.54 7.02
C PRO A 46 -22.49 6.82 7.73
N ASN A 47 -21.22 6.96 8.00
CA ASN A 47 -20.54 8.13 8.57
C ASN A 47 -20.27 8.13 10.09
N SER A 48 -19.76 7.04 10.63
CA SER A 48 -18.83 7.17 11.73
C SER A 48 -17.54 6.48 11.29
N GLY A 49 -16.45 7.22 11.16
CA GLY A 49 -15.11 6.65 11.29
C GLY A 49 -15.14 5.68 12.45
N ILE A 50 -14.28 4.65 12.48
CA ILE A 50 -14.27 3.60 13.50
C ILE A 50 -14.33 4.26 14.91
N GLY A 51 -15.50 4.76 15.26
CA GLY A 51 -15.77 5.49 16.49
C GLY A 51 -16.05 4.49 17.59
N ASN A 52 -15.26 4.55 18.66
CA ASN A 52 -15.45 3.86 19.94
C ASN A 52 -15.95 2.40 19.84
N VAL A 53 -15.12 1.54 19.24
CA VAL A 53 -15.34 0.10 19.19
C VAL A 53 -15.02 -0.48 20.57
N THR A 54 -15.91 -0.29 21.54
CA THR A 54 -15.77 -0.87 22.88
C THR A 54 -16.73 -2.04 23.13
N THR A 55 -17.42 -2.50 22.07
CA THR A 55 -18.41 -3.59 22.17
C THR A 55 -18.06 -4.76 21.27
N ASN A 56 -18.55 -5.97 21.61
CA ASN A 56 -18.40 -7.16 20.76
C ASN A 56 -18.91 -6.93 19.33
N THR A 57 -19.88 -6.04 19.13
CA THR A 57 -20.45 -5.64 17.85
C THR A 57 -19.37 -4.99 16.95
N GLY A 58 -18.51 -4.13 17.50
CA GLY A 58 -17.47 -3.46 16.73
C GLY A 58 -16.43 -4.41 16.15
N LEU A 59 -16.01 -5.45 16.86
CA LEU A 59 -15.10 -6.47 16.31
C LEU A 59 -15.75 -7.24 15.17
N VAL A 60 -17.05 -7.52 15.24
CA VAL A 60 -17.80 -8.14 14.15
C VAL A 60 -17.87 -7.22 12.93
N GLU A 61 -18.12 -5.91 13.14
CA GLU A 61 -18.12 -4.90 12.07
C GLU A 61 -16.76 -4.83 11.37
N MET A 62 -15.66 -4.84 12.14
CA MET A 62 -14.30 -4.90 11.57
C MET A 62 -14.11 -6.17 10.74
N ALA A 63 -14.54 -7.34 11.23
CA ALA A 63 -14.45 -8.59 10.48
C ALA A 63 -15.29 -8.54 9.19
N MET A 64 -16.44 -7.85 9.18
CA MET A 64 -17.30 -7.67 8.02
C MET A 64 -16.79 -6.61 7.03
N ALA A 65 -15.84 -5.75 7.41
CA ALA A 65 -15.28 -4.71 6.53
C ALA A 65 -14.67 -5.30 5.24
N TYR A 66 -14.19 -6.54 5.29
CA TYR A 66 -13.77 -7.30 4.12
C TYR A 66 -14.84 -7.38 3.02
N SER A 67 -16.11 -7.56 3.39
CA SER A 67 -17.21 -7.62 2.42
C SER A 67 -17.39 -6.31 1.65
N ARG A 68 -17.19 -5.14 2.30
CA ARG A 68 -17.23 -3.83 1.64
C ARG A 68 -16.10 -3.69 0.63
N SER A 69 -14.89 -4.11 0.98
CA SER A 69 -13.74 -4.13 0.08
C SER A 69 -14.00 -5.00 -1.16
N ARG A 70 -14.56 -6.21 -0.97
CA ARG A 70 -14.92 -7.11 -2.08
C ARG A 70 -16.03 -6.56 -2.97
N MET A 71 -16.98 -5.83 -2.39
CA MET A 71 -18.06 -5.16 -3.13
C MET A 71 -17.52 -4.05 -4.04
N LEU A 72 -16.62 -3.21 -3.53
CA LEU A 72 -15.93 -2.19 -4.33
C LEU A 72 -15.09 -2.81 -5.45
N LEU A 73 -14.35 -3.88 -5.15
CA LEU A 73 -13.58 -4.60 -6.15
C LEU A 73 -14.48 -5.18 -7.25
N ALA A 74 -15.63 -5.77 -6.89
CA ALA A 74 -16.57 -6.31 -7.88
C ALA A 74 -17.08 -5.20 -8.81
N ALA A 75 -17.43 -4.03 -8.26
CA ALA A 75 -17.85 -2.88 -9.06
C ALA A 75 -16.73 -2.39 -10.00
N ALA A 76 -15.50 -2.30 -9.50
CA ALA A 76 -14.33 -1.88 -10.26
C ALA A 76 -13.99 -2.86 -11.40
N ARG A 77 -13.98 -4.18 -11.12
CA ARG A 77 -13.69 -5.22 -12.12
C ARG A 77 -14.77 -5.37 -13.18
N LEU A 78 -16.04 -5.18 -12.83
CA LEU A 78 -17.15 -5.18 -13.77
C LEU A 78 -17.24 -3.89 -14.60
N GLY A 79 -16.50 -2.84 -14.25
CA GLY A 79 -16.57 -1.54 -14.94
C GLY A 79 -17.89 -0.81 -14.71
N VAL A 80 -18.51 -1.00 -13.54
CA VAL A 80 -19.81 -0.41 -13.21
C VAL A 80 -19.80 1.11 -13.32
N ALA A 81 -18.76 1.74 -12.81
CA ALA A 81 -18.61 3.19 -12.85
C ALA A 81 -18.42 3.72 -14.27
N ASP A 82 -17.63 3.03 -15.10
CA ASP A 82 -17.42 3.37 -16.50
C ASP A 82 -18.73 3.22 -17.30
N ALA A 83 -19.52 2.17 -17.01
CA ALA A 83 -20.80 1.92 -17.70
C ALA A 83 -21.89 2.93 -17.31
N LEU A 84 -21.88 3.43 -16.08
CA LEU A 84 -22.78 4.50 -15.62
C LEU A 84 -22.43 5.84 -16.27
N GLY A 85 -21.16 6.20 -16.33
CA GLY A 85 -20.74 7.53 -16.77
C GLY A 85 -21.39 8.64 -15.93
N ASP A 86 -21.81 9.71 -16.59
CA ASP A 86 -22.47 10.85 -15.94
C ASP A 86 -24.02 10.79 -16.02
N GLU A 87 -24.59 9.68 -16.47
CA GLU A 87 -26.01 9.57 -16.76
C GLU A 87 -26.73 8.62 -15.81
N VAL A 88 -28.05 8.73 -15.77
CA VAL A 88 -28.93 7.72 -15.17
C VAL A 88 -29.11 6.57 -16.15
N ARG A 89 -28.79 5.34 -15.70
CA ARG A 89 -28.87 4.13 -16.53
C ARG A 89 -29.73 3.07 -15.86
N SER A 90 -30.47 2.31 -16.68
CA SER A 90 -31.23 1.16 -16.17
C SER A 90 -30.31 -0.02 -15.86
N VAL A 91 -30.73 -0.87 -14.93
CA VAL A 91 -30.04 -2.14 -14.61
C VAL A 91 -29.85 -3.01 -15.85
N GLY A 92 -30.85 -3.08 -16.73
CA GLY A 92 -30.76 -3.84 -17.98
C GLY A 92 -29.62 -3.37 -18.88
N PHE A 93 -29.48 -2.04 -19.07
CA PHE A 93 -28.39 -1.44 -19.83
C PHE A 93 -27.03 -1.76 -19.19
N LEU A 94 -26.94 -1.60 -17.86
CA LEU A 94 -25.70 -1.86 -17.12
C LEU A 94 -25.32 -3.33 -17.17
N ALA A 95 -26.28 -4.25 -17.06
CA ALA A 95 -26.03 -5.69 -17.13
C ALA A 95 -25.44 -6.11 -18.49
N GLU A 96 -25.96 -5.53 -19.58
CA GLU A 96 -25.42 -5.75 -20.94
C GLU A 96 -23.98 -5.22 -21.03
N LYS A 97 -23.72 -3.98 -20.58
CA LYS A 97 -22.39 -3.35 -20.65
C LYS A 97 -21.35 -4.06 -19.77
N CYS A 98 -21.74 -4.45 -18.58
CA CYS A 98 -20.87 -5.15 -17.63
C CYS A 98 -20.80 -6.67 -17.88
N GLN A 99 -21.52 -7.20 -18.86
CA GLN A 99 -21.65 -8.64 -19.13
C GLN A 99 -22.02 -9.44 -17.87
N ALA A 100 -22.99 -8.93 -17.11
CA ALA A 100 -23.40 -9.45 -15.82
C ALA A 100 -24.87 -9.88 -15.81
N ASP A 101 -25.23 -10.78 -14.89
CA ASP A 101 -26.62 -11.08 -14.61
C ASP A 101 -27.33 -9.85 -14.04
N ALA A 102 -28.48 -9.46 -14.62
CA ALA A 102 -29.17 -8.23 -14.26
C ALA A 102 -29.66 -8.23 -12.80
N ASN A 103 -30.12 -9.37 -12.28
CA ASN A 103 -30.61 -9.45 -10.91
C ASN A 103 -29.45 -9.38 -9.90
N ALA A 104 -28.35 -10.08 -10.18
CA ALA A 104 -27.14 -10.01 -9.34
C ALA A 104 -26.53 -8.60 -9.35
N LEU A 105 -26.46 -7.95 -10.53
CA LEU A 105 -25.96 -6.59 -10.66
C LEU A 105 -26.85 -5.59 -9.92
N TYR A 106 -28.18 -5.72 -10.02
CA TYR A 106 -29.12 -4.89 -9.26
C TYR A 106 -28.86 -4.94 -7.76
N ARG A 107 -28.62 -6.14 -7.22
CA ARG A 107 -28.26 -6.32 -5.79
C ARG A 107 -26.96 -5.63 -5.44
N LEU A 108 -25.93 -5.73 -6.30
CA LEU A 108 -24.66 -5.04 -6.11
C LEU A 108 -24.83 -3.52 -6.12
N LEU A 109 -25.57 -2.98 -7.11
CA LEU A 109 -25.82 -1.54 -7.23
C LEU A 109 -26.54 -0.97 -6.01
N ARG A 110 -27.53 -1.67 -5.48
CA ARG A 110 -28.22 -1.27 -4.25
C ARG A 110 -27.30 -1.31 -3.03
N ALA A 111 -26.43 -2.30 -2.94
CA ALA A 111 -25.44 -2.35 -1.88
C ALA A 111 -24.45 -1.18 -1.98
N LEU A 112 -24.00 -0.85 -3.20
CA LEU A 112 -23.14 0.33 -3.46
C LEU A 112 -23.84 1.64 -3.10
N ALA A 113 -25.15 1.72 -3.29
CA ALA A 113 -25.94 2.90 -2.92
C ALA A 113 -25.94 3.12 -1.39
N THR A 114 -25.93 2.05 -0.59
CA THR A 114 -25.89 2.18 0.88
C THR A 114 -24.58 2.78 1.41
N ILE A 115 -23.51 2.73 0.63
CA ILE A 115 -22.22 3.35 0.95
C ILE A 115 -21.94 4.62 0.13
N GLY A 116 -22.94 5.12 -0.58
CA GLY A 116 -22.88 6.38 -1.29
C GLY A 116 -22.13 6.38 -2.62
N VAL A 117 -21.75 5.22 -3.17
CA VAL A 117 -21.05 5.12 -4.48
C VAL A 117 -22.01 5.33 -5.63
N THR A 118 -23.20 4.75 -5.55
CA THR A 118 -24.29 4.91 -6.54
C THR A 118 -25.51 5.51 -5.86
N GLU A 119 -26.47 5.96 -6.65
CA GLU A 119 -27.79 6.39 -6.20
C GLU A 119 -28.86 5.74 -7.08
N GLU A 120 -29.85 5.08 -6.48
CA GLU A 120 -31.04 4.59 -7.16
C GLU A 120 -32.06 5.75 -7.28
N THR A 121 -32.15 6.37 -8.44
CA THR A 121 -32.99 7.56 -8.68
C THR A 121 -34.46 7.22 -8.85
N THR A 122 -34.73 6.09 -9.48
CA THR A 122 -36.04 5.44 -9.61
C THR A 122 -35.81 3.93 -9.61
N PRO A 123 -36.84 3.10 -9.37
CA PRO A 123 -36.64 1.65 -9.36
C PRO A 123 -35.86 1.14 -10.56
N GLU A 124 -34.79 0.39 -10.30
CA GLU A 124 -33.87 -0.19 -11.31
C GLU A 124 -33.11 0.84 -12.17
N HIS A 125 -33.05 2.11 -11.78
CA HIS A 125 -32.28 3.14 -12.47
C HIS A 125 -31.26 3.77 -11.50
N PHE A 126 -29.98 3.80 -11.90
CA PHE A 126 -28.88 4.24 -11.08
C PHE A 126 -28.05 5.32 -11.77
N ARG A 127 -27.40 6.14 -10.95
CA ARG A 127 -26.33 7.05 -11.35
C ARG A 127 -25.15 6.94 -10.39
N LEU A 128 -23.97 7.41 -10.82
CA LEU A 128 -22.86 7.66 -9.90
C LEU A 128 -23.15 8.88 -9.03
N THR A 129 -22.69 8.83 -7.80
CA THR A 129 -22.58 10.03 -6.96
C THR A 129 -21.23 10.71 -7.19
N GLU A 130 -21.05 11.93 -6.67
CA GLU A 130 -19.73 12.59 -6.68
C GLU A 130 -18.67 11.74 -5.96
N PHE A 131 -19.03 11.05 -4.88
CA PHE A 131 -18.15 10.11 -4.17
C PHE A 131 -17.80 8.87 -5.00
N GLY A 132 -18.68 8.44 -5.89
CA GLY A 132 -18.48 7.27 -6.75
C GLY A 132 -17.69 7.56 -8.04
N LYS A 133 -17.63 8.80 -8.51
CA LYS A 133 -16.98 9.19 -9.77
C LYS A 133 -15.50 8.75 -9.87
N PRO A 134 -14.67 8.87 -8.80
CA PRO A 134 -13.28 8.45 -8.90
C PRO A 134 -13.06 6.95 -9.18
N LEU A 135 -14.11 6.12 -9.11
CA LEU A 135 -14.04 4.71 -9.55
C LEU A 135 -13.96 4.54 -11.07
N ARG A 136 -14.28 5.56 -11.85
CA ARG A 136 -14.13 5.54 -13.32
C ARG A 136 -12.65 5.54 -13.70
N ARG A 137 -12.31 4.79 -14.75
CA ARG A 137 -10.92 4.70 -15.23
C ARG A 137 -10.48 5.93 -16.01
N ASP A 138 -11.42 6.66 -16.61
CA ASP A 138 -11.15 7.87 -17.38
C ASP A 138 -11.08 9.16 -16.56
N GLU A 139 -11.31 9.08 -15.23
CA GLU A 139 -11.11 10.21 -14.35
C GLU A 139 -9.62 10.52 -14.13
N PRO A 140 -9.21 11.80 -14.19
CA PRO A 140 -7.81 12.18 -13.99
C PRO A 140 -7.22 11.71 -12.65
N GLN A 141 -8.06 11.64 -11.61
CA GLN A 141 -7.70 11.17 -10.27
C GLN A 141 -8.41 9.84 -9.95
N SER A 142 -8.42 8.92 -10.90
CA SER A 142 -9.05 7.62 -10.72
C SER A 142 -8.42 6.84 -9.57
N ILE A 143 -9.27 6.36 -8.65
CA ILE A 143 -8.89 5.44 -7.58
C ILE A 143 -9.03 3.97 -7.97
N TRP A 144 -9.45 3.69 -9.20
CA TRP A 144 -9.60 2.31 -9.69
C TRP A 144 -8.34 1.47 -9.47
N PRO A 145 -7.11 1.96 -9.78
CA PRO A 145 -5.90 1.18 -9.52
C PRO A 145 -5.70 0.87 -8.04
N ALA A 146 -6.01 1.84 -7.16
CA ALA A 146 -5.86 1.64 -5.71
C ALA A 146 -6.86 0.60 -5.19
N ILE A 147 -8.12 0.60 -5.65
CA ILE A 147 -9.11 -0.42 -5.25
C ILE A 147 -8.65 -1.81 -5.69
N VAL A 148 -8.17 -1.96 -6.92
CA VAL A 148 -7.68 -3.26 -7.40
C VAL A 148 -6.41 -3.67 -6.65
N PHE A 149 -5.50 -2.74 -6.40
CA PHE A 149 -4.27 -3.00 -5.65
C PHE A 149 -4.58 -3.55 -4.25
N TRP A 150 -5.35 -2.82 -3.44
CA TRP A 150 -5.63 -3.20 -2.06
C TRP A 150 -6.60 -4.38 -1.94
N ALA A 151 -7.68 -4.40 -2.72
CA ALA A 151 -8.75 -5.38 -2.56
C ALA A 151 -8.55 -6.67 -3.36
N ASP A 152 -7.62 -6.71 -4.32
CA ASP A 152 -7.35 -7.88 -5.15
C ASP A 152 -5.88 -8.33 -5.05
N LEU A 153 -4.94 -7.48 -5.47
CA LEU A 153 -3.54 -7.90 -5.58
C LEU A 153 -2.90 -8.23 -4.23
N LEU A 154 -3.18 -7.44 -3.18
CA LEU A 154 -2.68 -7.68 -1.84
C LEU A 154 -3.52 -8.71 -1.05
N ALA A 155 -4.77 -8.93 -1.44
CA ALA A 155 -5.67 -9.81 -0.69
C ALA A 155 -5.12 -11.24 -0.54
N ASP A 156 -4.44 -11.75 -1.55
CA ASP A 156 -3.84 -13.08 -1.52
C ASP A 156 -2.70 -13.18 -0.49
N ASP A 157 -1.88 -12.13 -0.35
CA ASP A 157 -0.80 -12.09 0.64
C ASP A 157 -1.38 -11.92 2.05
N TRP A 158 -2.35 -11.03 2.21
CA TRP A 158 -3.05 -10.82 3.47
C TRP A 158 -3.84 -12.05 3.96
N SER A 159 -4.33 -12.88 3.03
CA SER A 159 -5.01 -14.14 3.41
C SER A 159 -4.07 -15.11 4.14
N MET A 160 -2.76 -14.97 3.96
CA MET A 160 -1.72 -15.77 4.60
C MET A 160 -1.14 -15.13 5.87
N LEU A 161 -1.67 -13.99 6.34
CA LEU A 161 -1.11 -13.24 7.47
C LEU A 161 -0.92 -14.11 8.71
N THR A 162 -1.83 -15.02 9.01
CA THR A 162 -1.71 -15.95 10.15
C THR A 162 -0.42 -16.78 10.08
N ASP A 163 -0.10 -17.29 8.89
CA ASP A 163 1.11 -18.09 8.70
C ASP A 163 2.37 -17.20 8.63
N CYS A 164 2.25 -15.99 8.08
CA CYS A 164 3.32 -15.00 8.12
C CYS A 164 3.71 -14.66 9.57
N VAL A 165 2.72 -14.38 10.43
CA VAL A 165 2.95 -14.09 11.86
C VAL A 165 3.53 -15.31 12.59
N ARG A 166 3.05 -16.53 12.30
CA ARG A 166 3.54 -17.75 12.91
C ARG A 166 4.99 -18.07 12.56
N THR A 167 5.42 -17.73 11.35
CA THR A 167 6.72 -18.14 10.80
C THR A 167 7.74 -17.01 10.64
N GLY A 168 7.31 -15.75 10.70
CA GLY A 168 8.11 -14.58 10.37
C GLY A 168 8.51 -14.48 8.88
N LYS A 169 7.82 -15.23 7.99
CA LYS A 169 8.11 -15.25 6.55
C LYS A 169 6.99 -14.59 5.76
N PRO A 170 7.31 -13.88 4.65
CA PRO A 170 6.29 -13.32 3.78
C PRO A 170 5.52 -14.42 3.03
N ALA A 171 4.32 -14.10 2.56
CA ALA A 171 3.47 -15.00 1.80
C ALA A 171 4.18 -15.62 0.59
N SER A 172 5.04 -14.86 -0.09
CA SER A 172 5.83 -15.32 -1.24
C SER A 172 6.76 -16.49 -0.92
N GLN A 173 7.25 -16.61 0.34
CA GLN A 173 8.10 -17.71 0.80
C GLN A 173 7.30 -18.90 1.34
N LEU A 174 6.02 -18.71 1.62
CA LEU A 174 5.12 -19.74 2.17
C LEU A 174 4.29 -20.42 1.10
N ARG A 175 4.11 -19.78 -0.06
CA ARG A 175 3.41 -20.34 -1.21
C ARG A 175 4.19 -21.50 -1.84
N ASP A 176 3.48 -22.41 -2.49
CA ASP A 176 4.11 -23.41 -3.35
C ASP A 176 4.96 -22.70 -4.42
N PRO A 177 6.26 -22.99 -4.53
CA PRO A 177 7.13 -22.40 -5.55
C PRO A 177 6.66 -22.61 -7.00
N LYS A 178 5.75 -23.57 -7.22
CA LYS A 178 5.13 -23.82 -8.53
C LYS A 178 4.01 -22.83 -8.85
N ILE A 179 3.51 -22.08 -7.87
CA ILE A 179 2.49 -21.06 -8.05
C ILE A 179 3.21 -19.71 -8.09
N PRO A 180 3.41 -19.13 -9.28
CA PRO A 180 4.11 -17.87 -9.39
C PRO A 180 3.36 -16.78 -8.64
N SER A 181 4.10 -15.86 -8.01
CA SER A 181 3.53 -14.65 -7.45
C SER A 181 2.89 -13.83 -8.57
N ARG A 182 1.69 -13.31 -8.36
CA ARG A 182 1.03 -12.38 -9.31
C ARG A 182 1.93 -11.18 -9.64
N TRP A 183 2.75 -10.74 -8.69
CA TRP A 183 3.69 -9.64 -8.87
C TRP A 183 4.79 -9.91 -9.90
N SER A 184 5.26 -11.15 -10.02
CA SER A 184 6.41 -11.48 -10.84
C SER A 184 6.07 -11.77 -12.31
N GLN A 185 4.82 -12.06 -12.62
CA GLN A 185 4.42 -12.59 -13.93
C GLN A 185 3.23 -11.88 -14.57
N ASP A 186 2.49 -11.06 -13.81
CA ASP A 186 1.30 -10.36 -14.31
C ASP A 186 1.64 -8.92 -14.71
N PRO A 187 1.67 -8.59 -16.02
CA PRO A 187 1.90 -7.23 -16.49
C PRO A 187 0.85 -6.23 -15.99
N GLU A 188 -0.41 -6.68 -15.79
CA GLU A 188 -1.48 -5.84 -15.23
C GLU A 188 -1.16 -5.48 -13.79
N ALA A 189 -0.78 -6.46 -12.95
CA ALA A 189 -0.42 -6.23 -11.56
C ALA A 189 0.75 -5.23 -11.45
N ASN A 190 1.78 -5.38 -12.27
CA ASN A 190 2.91 -4.44 -12.33
C ASN A 190 2.48 -3.04 -12.78
N SER A 191 1.56 -2.94 -13.73
CA SER A 191 1.02 -1.65 -14.19
C SER A 191 0.21 -0.96 -13.09
N ILE A 192 -0.65 -1.71 -12.40
CA ILE A 192 -1.45 -1.21 -11.27
C ILE A 192 -0.54 -0.75 -10.13
N PHE A 193 0.47 -1.56 -9.77
CA PHE A 193 1.44 -1.17 -8.73
C PHE A 193 2.12 0.17 -9.06
N ARG A 194 2.62 0.31 -10.29
CA ARG A 194 3.24 1.58 -10.73
C ARG A 194 2.25 2.73 -10.74
N ALA A 195 1.00 2.49 -11.16
CA ALA A 195 -0.03 3.52 -11.10
C ALA A 195 -0.29 3.97 -9.67
N VAL A 196 -0.42 3.07 -8.70
CA VAL A 196 -0.66 3.41 -7.29
C VAL A 196 0.55 4.13 -6.67
N MET A 197 1.77 3.64 -6.91
CA MET A 197 2.99 4.21 -6.32
C MET A 197 3.48 5.47 -7.05
N GLY A 198 3.14 5.64 -8.32
CA GLY A 198 3.61 6.75 -9.16
C GLY A 198 2.62 7.89 -9.37
N THR A 199 1.39 7.78 -8.87
CA THR A 199 0.34 8.80 -9.08
C THR A 199 0.37 9.95 -8.11
N VAL A 200 1.24 9.92 -7.09
CA VAL A 200 1.35 11.04 -6.15
C VAL A 200 1.98 12.22 -6.88
N PRO A 201 1.28 13.37 -6.99
CA PRO A 201 1.83 14.58 -7.60
C PRO A 201 3.11 15.04 -6.89
N ALA A 202 4.03 15.69 -7.63
CA ALA A 202 5.27 16.16 -7.03
C ALA A 202 5.03 17.21 -5.93
N GLU A 203 4.00 18.05 -6.08
CA GLU A 203 3.60 19.05 -5.08
C GLU A 203 3.24 18.45 -3.72
N ASP A 204 2.71 17.25 -3.68
CA ASP A 204 2.38 16.56 -2.42
C ASP A 204 3.63 16.18 -1.62
N TYR A 205 4.78 16.11 -2.27
CA TYR A 205 6.07 15.88 -1.62
C TYR A 205 6.77 17.17 -1.16
N ALA A 206 6.17 18.34 -1.39
CA ALA A 206 6.73 19.61 -0.95
C ALA A 206 7.01 19.68 0.58
N PRO A 207 6.19 19.08 1.47
CA PRO A 207 6.52 19.04 2.89
C PRO A 207 7.86 18.33 3.17
N ILE A 208 8.13 17.20 2.51
CA ILE A 208 9.40 16.47 2.63
C ILE A 208 10.56 17.32 2.10
N ALA A 209 10.40 17.91 0.90
CA ALA A 209 11.42 18.73 0.27
C ALA A 209 11.74 20.01 1.05
N LYS A 210 10.86 20.48 1.94
CA LYS A 210 11.07 21.63 2.83
C LYS A 210 11.62 21.25 4.20
N ALA A 211 11.49 20.00 4.62
CA ALA A 211 11.82 19.59 5.97
C ALA A 211 13.32 19.46 6.22
N TRP A 212 14.14 19.44 5.16
CA TRP A 212 15.60 19.37 5.26
C TRP A 212 16.24 20.46 4.38
N ASP A 213 17.40 21.00 4.82
CA ASP A 213 18.10 22.09 4.12
C ASP A 213 19.05 21.55 3.04
N PHE A 214 18.65 21.68 1.78
CA PHE A 214 19.44 21.30 0.61
C PHE A 214 20.42 22.39 0.14
N SER A 215 20.53 23.54 0.80
CA SER A 215 21.31 24.70 0.31
C SER A 215 22.80 24.39 0.10
N HIS A 216 23.34 23.43 0.83
CA HIS A 216 24.75 23.05 0.75
C HIS A 216 25.05 21.95 -0.28
N ALA A 217 24.03 21.33 -0.85
CA ALA A 217 24.18 20.30 -1.86
C ALA A 217 24.26 20.88 -3.27
N LYS A 218 24.89 20.15 -4.18
CA LYS A 218 24.90 20.43 -5.64
C LYS A 218 24.16 19.36 -6.41
N VAL A 219 24.31 18.12 -5.97
CA VAL A 219 23.66 16.95 -6.59
C VAL A 219 22.95 16.14 -5.51
N VAL A 220 21.68 15.79 -5.78
CA VAL A 220 20.87 14.92 -4.93
C VAL A 220 20.47 13.68 -5.71
N ALA A 221 20.61 12.50 -5.11
CA ALA A 221 20.19 11.22 -5.67
C ALA A 221 18.95 10.69 -4.93
N ASP A 222 17.92 10.31 -5.69
CA ASP A 222 16.70 9.64 -5.20
C ASP A 222 16.80 8.15 -5.56
N LEU A 223 17.11 7.34 -4.56
CA LEU A 223 17.39 5.92 -4.70
C LEU A 223 16.10 5.10 -4.52
N GLY A 224 15.71 4.36 -5.56
CA GLY A 224 14.41 3.67 -5.60
C GLY A 224 13.27 4.66 -5.77
N GLY A 225 13.51 5.78 -6.46
CA GLY A 225 12.57 6.91 -6.55
C GLY A 225 11.36 6.68 -7.44
N GLY A 226 11.22 5.50 -8.06
CA GLY A 226 10.04 5.13 -8.87
C GLY A 226 9.74 6.11 -9.99
N GLY A 227 8.57 6.75 -9.92
CA GLY A 227 8.13 7.78 -10.88
C GLY A 227 8.79 9.15 -10.70
N GLY A 228 9.65 9.34 -9.69
CA GLY A 228 10.44 10.55 -9.49
C GLY A 228 9.70 11.73 -8.83
N SER A 229 8.54 11.51 -8.21
CA SER A 229 7.77 12.60 -7.60
C SER A 229 8.55 13.35 -6.52
N LEU A 230 9.32 12.64 -5.68
CA LEU A 230 10.12 13.26 -4.63
C LEU A 230 11.25 14.10 -5.22
N ILE A 231 12.03 13.55 -6.15
CA ILE A 231 13.16 14.29 -6.73
C ILE A 231 12.69 15.52 -7.50
N LEU A 232 11.55 15.43 -8.22
CA LEU A 232 10.95 16.59 -8.90
C LEU A 232 10.55 17.67 -7.91
N ALA A 233 9.92 17.31 -6.78
CA ALA A 233 9.58 18.27 -5.72
C ALA A 233 10.81 18.94 -5.12
N VAL A 234 11.88 18.18 -4.86
CA VAL A 234 13.15 18.73 -4.34
C VAL A 234 13.77 19.69 -5.34
N LEU A 235 13.82 19.33 -6.63
CA LEU A 235 14.38 20.19 -7.69
C LEU A 235 13.55 21.43 -7.94
N ALA A 236 12.23 21.37 -7.84
CA ALA A 236 11.35 22.52 -8.00
C ALA A 236 11.60 23.58 -6.92
N LEU A 237 11.81 23.16 -5.67
CA LEU A 237 12.08 24.05 -4.54
C LEU A 237 13.53 24.51 -4.44
N ASN A 238 14.46 23.83 -5.12
CA ASN A 238 15.90 24.10 -5.06
C ASN A 238 16.50 24.25 -6.47
N PRO A 239 16.36 25.44 -7.12
CA PRO A 239 16.77 25.63 -8.51
C PRO A 239 18.26 25.44 -8.79
N HIS A 240 19.11 25.50 -7.76
CA HIS A 240 20.57 25.31 -7.86
C HIS A 240 20.98 23.83 -7.94
N LEU A 241 20.07 22.89 -7.58
CA LEU A 241 20.37 21.47 -7.55
C LEU A 241 20.31 20.81 -8.94
N ARG A 242 21.13 19.78 -9.09
CA ARG A 242 20.96 18.72 -10.07
C ARG A 242 20.45 17.46 -9.36
N GLY A 243 19.64 16.68 -10.06
CA GLY A 243 19.07 15.44 -9.55
C GLY A 243 19.63 14.20 -10.25
N MET A 244 19.54 13.08 -9.58
CA MET A 244 19.77 11.75 -10.12
C MET A 244 18.63 10.85 -9.62
N LEU A 245 17.75 10.40 -10.51
CA LEU A 245 16.75 9.38 -10.20
C LEU A 245 17.37 8.01 -10.45
N VAL A 246 17.44 7.19 -9.43
CA VAL A 246 18.03 5.84 -9.50
C VAL A 246 16.96 4.80 -9.19
N ASP A 247 16.70 3.90 -10.13
CA ASP A 247 15.76 2.78 -9.94
C ASP A 247 16.13 1.62 -10.89
N LEU A 248 15.36 0.53 -10.82
CA LEU A 248 15.47 -0.55 -11.78
C LEU A 248 15.13 -0.06 -13.19
N GLU A 249 15.73 -0.67 -14.22
CA GLU A 249 15.58 -0.25 -15.62
C GLU A 249 14.12 -0.06 -16.06
N ALA A 250 13.22 -0.95 -15.63
CA ALA A 250 11.79 -0.85 -15.95
C ALA A 250 11.13 0.41 -15.38
N SER A 251 11.48 0.80 -14.15
CA SER A 251 10.97 2.02 -13.49
C SER A 251 11.55 3.26 -14.15
N VAL A 252 12.85 3.28 -14.42
CA VAL A 252 13.53 4.37 -15.13
C VAL A 252 12.91 4.60 -16.50
N ASN A 253 12.66 3.54 -17.26
CA ASN A 253 12.02 3.64 -18.57
C ASN A 253 10.59 4.19 -18.48
N ALA A 254 9.84 3.82 -17.45
CA ALA A 254 8.50 4.36 -17.23
C ALA A 254 8.52 5.85 -16.82
N ALA A 255 9.56 6.29 -16.10
CA ALA A 255 9.71 7.68 -15.68
C ALA A 255 10.08 8.63 -16.82
N LYS A 256 10.68 8.16 -17.92
CA LYS A 256 11.18 8.99 -19.01
C LYS A 256 10.17 9.97 -19.60
N THR A 257 8.93 9.52 -19.82
CA THR A 257 7.87 10.37 -20.38
C THR A 257 7.55 11.52 -19.42
N ARG A 258 7.36 11.20 -18.14
CA ARG A 258 7.07 12.20 -17.12
C ARG A 258 8.19 13.24 -17.00
N PHE A 259 9.44 12.81 -16.99
CA PHE A 259 10.58 13.74 -16.90
C PHE A 259 10.76 14.61 -18.14
N ALA A 260 10.34 14.16 -19.32
CA ALA A 260 10.31 15.00 -20.51
C ALA A 260 9.33 16.17 -20.37
N ASP A 261 8.21 15.96 -19.65
CA ASP A 261 7.15 16.96 -19.46
C ASP A 261 7.41 17.84 -18.22
N GLU A 262 7.82 17.24 -17.09
CA GLU A 262 7.91 17.90 -15.78
C GLU A 262 9.32 18.39 -15.42
N ASP A 263 10.39 17.96 -16.10
CA ASP A 263 11.76 18.49 -15.96
C ASP A 263 12.29 19.05 -17.30
N PRO A 264 11.68 20.12 -17.86
CA PRO A 264 12.12 20.71 -19.12
C PRO A 264 13.53 21.29 -19.05
N SER A 265 14.07 21.53 -17.85
CA SER A 265 15.46 21.97 -17.63
C SER A 265 16.47 20.83 -17.76
N SER A 266 16.02 19.59 -17.84
CA SER A 266 16.87 18.40 -17.86
C SER A 266 17.91 18.38 -16.74
N ARG A 267 17.52 18.85 -15.55
CA ARG A 267 18.40 18.88 -14.37
C ARG A 267 18.51 17.51 -13.67
N CYS A 268 17.64 16.57 -14.01
CA CYS A 268 17.64 15.25 -13.42
C CYS A 268 18.15 14.18 -14.40
N GLU A 269 19.19 13.48 -14.01
CA GLU A 269 19.69 12.29 -14.71
C GLU A 269 18.89 11.07 -14.29
N LEU A 270 18.52 10.21 -15.25
CA LEU A 270 17.81 8.95 -15.01
C LEU A 270 18.80 7.78 -15.12
N VAL A 271 19.05 7.10 -14.00
CA VAL A 271 20.09 6.06 -13.91
C VAL A 271 19.46 4.72 -13.53
N ALA A 272 19.66 3.71 -14.37
CA ALA A 272 19.22 2.34 -14.06
C ALA A 272 20.26 1.64 -13.20
N ALA A 273 19.87 1.21 -11.98
CA ALA A 273 20.72 0.43 -11.08
C ALA A 273 19.90 -0.44 -10.14
N ASP A 274 20.46 -1.57 -9.73
CA ASP A 274 19.96 -2.39 -8.63
C ASP A 274 20.73 -2.02 -7.35
N LEU A 275 20.03 -1.41 -6.40
CA LEU A 275 20.61 -0.95 -5.13
C LEU A 275 21.20 -2.09 -4.29
N MET A 276 20.77 -3.34 -4.52
CA MET A 276 21.37 -4.52 -3.90
C MET A 276 22.77 -4.82 -4.44
N GLN A 277 23.08 -4.38 -5.67
CA GLN A 277 24.39 -4.60 -6.30
C GLN A 277 25.30 -3.39 -6.10
N SER A 278 24.81 -2.19 -6.41
CA SER A 278 25.59 -0.96 -6.30
C SER A 278 24.71 0.28 -6.29
N VAL A 279 25.27 1.38 -5.79
CA VAL A 279 24.68 2.72 -5.84
C VAL A 279 25.58 3.61 -6.70
N PRO A 280 25.04 4.40 -7.64
CA PRO A 280 25.81 5.35 -8.42
C PRO A 280 26.47 6.42 -7.53
N ALA A 281 27.73 6.76 -7.83
CA ALA A 281 28.46 7.83 -7.15
C ALA A 281 28.12 9.20 -7.78
N GLY A 282 28.51 10.28 -7.09
CA GLY A 282 28.46 11.64 -7.64
C GLY A 282 27.42 12.56 -7.02
N ALA A 283 26.63 12.10 -6.05
CA ALA A 283 25.73 12.95 -5.29
C ALA A 283 26.33 13.38 -3.92
N ASP A 284 25.93 14.56 -3.47
CA ASP A 284 26.23 15.08 -2.13
C ASP A 284 25.22 14.54 -1.09
N VAL A 285 23.98 14.32 -1.54
CA VAL A 285 22.86 13.83 -0.73
C VAL A 285 22.21 12.65 -1.42
N TYR A 286 22.00 11.59 -0.68
CA TYR A 286 21.30 10.38 -1.12
C TYR A 286 20.02 10.23 -0.33
N MET A 287 18.89 10.08 -1.02
CA MET A 287 17.57 9.90 -0.42
C MET A 287 17.09 8.46 -0.66
N LEU A 288 16.46 7.86 0.35
CA LEU A 288 15.77 6.58 0.29
C LEU A 288 14.39 6.76 0.91
N LYS A 289 13.32 6.79 0.10
CA LYS A 289 11.96 6.96 0.59
C LYS A 289 11.13 5.71 0.37
N HIS A 290 10.62 5.10 1.44
CA HIS A 290 9.83 3.87 1.40
C HIS A 290 10.50 2.74 0.59
N VAL A 291 11.84 2.60 0.77
CA VAL A 291 12.65 1.58 0.13
C VAL A 291 13.10 0.51 1.15
N LEU A 292 13.62 0.97 2.28
CA LEU A 292 14.23 0.07 3.27
C LEU A 292 13.20 -0.65 4.13
N HIS A 293 12.00 -0.10 4.28
CA HIS A 293 10.91 -0.79 4.97
C HIS A 293 10.49 -2.09 4.27
N GLY A 294 10.56 -2.12 2.94
CA GLY A 294 10.28 -3.32 2.16
C GLY A 294 11.39 -4.38 2.20
N ARG A 295 12.43 -4.21 3.04
CA ARG A 295 13.61 -5.08 3.10
C ARG A 295 13.84 -5.62 4.50
N ARG A 296 14.29 -6.86 4.58
CA ARG A 296 14.80 -7.44 5.83
C ARG A 296 16.09 -6.74 6.23
N ASP A 297 16.44 -6.77 7.49
CA ASP A 297 17.59 -6.03 8.03
C ASP A 297 18.90 -6.32 7.27
N ALA A 298 19.16 -7.58 6.90
CA ALA A 298 20.37 -7.94 6.15
C ALA A 298 20.41 -7.29 4.74
N GLU A 299 19.27 -7.21 4.06
CA GLU A 299 19.14 -6.58 2.75
C GLU A 299 19.24 -5.05 2.86
N ALA A 300 18.58 -4.47 3.85
CA ALA A 300 18.68 -3.04 4.15
C ALA A 300 20.12 -2.62 4.47
N ILE A 301 20.85 -3.40 5.29
CA ILE A 301 22.28 -3.17 5.58
C ILE A 301 23.13 -3.26 4.30
N THR A 302 22.80 -4.16 3.38
CA THR A 302 23.52 -4.26 2.10
C THR A 302 23.33 -3.00 1.26
N ILE A 303 22.11 -2.51 1.12
CA ILE A 303 21.83 -1.24 0.41
C ILE A 303 22.54 -0.07 1.07
N LEU A 304 22.45 0.03 2.41
CA LEU A 304 23.14 1.08 3.16
C LEU A 304 24.66 1.03 2.99
N LYS A 305 25.27 -0.15 2.97
CA LYS A 305 26.71 -0.31 2.69
C LYS A 305 27.07 0.13 1.27
N ASN A 306 26.23 -0.15 0.29
CA ASN A 306 26.41 0.34 -1.07
C ASN A 306 26.34 1.87 -1.13
N CYS A 307 25.43 2.51 -0.38
CA CYS A 307 25.40 3.96 -0.21
C CYS A 307 26.69 4.45 0.47
N ARG A 308 27.13 3.76 1.55
CA ARG A 308 28.33 4.14 2.30
C ARG A 308 29.62 4.13 1.43
N ALA A 309 29.67 3.23 0.46
CA ALA A 309 30.83 3.09 -0.43
C ALA A 309 31.01 4.31 -1.37
N VAL A 310 29.94 5.04 -1.68
CA VAL A 310 29.94 6.11 -2.69
C VAL A 310 29.70 7.51 -2.10
N ILE A 311 29.07 7.60 -0.91
CA ILE A 311 28.77 8.88 -0.28
C ILE A 311 30.05 9.58 0.16
N PRO A 312 30.25 10.88 -0.17
CA PRO A 312 31.43 11.62 0.28
C PRO A 312 31.41 11.83 1.81
N ARG A 313 32.57 12.07 2.42
CA ARG A 313 32.69 12.22 3.88
C ARG A 313 31.79 13.32 4.47
N ASN A 314 31.54 14.37 3.72
CA ASN A 314 30.66 15.49 4.09
C ASN A 314 29.23 15.33 3.53
N GLY A 315 28.93 14.24 2.84
CA GLY A 315 27.60 13.96 2.29
C GLY A 315 26.61 13.53 3.35
N SER A 316 25.33 13.56 3.01
CA SER A 316 24.22 13.13 3.87
C SER A 316 23.41 12.02 3.20
N LEU A 317 23.01 11.03 4.00
CA LEU A 317 22.01 10.04 3.68
C LEU A 317 20.71 10.40 4.38
N LEU A 318 19.61 10.54 3.62
CA LEU A 318 18.28 10.83 4.14
C LEU A 318 17.40 9.60 3.94
N ILE A 319 17.00 8.99 5.04
CA ILE A 319 16.02 7.89 5.04
C ILE A 319 14.66 8.47 5.40
N ILE A 320 13.68 8.31 4.53
CA ILE A 320 12.36 8.93 4.64
C ILE A 320 11.35 7.80 4.78
N GLU A 321 10.94 7.53 6.00
CA GLU A 321 10.15 6.34 6.36
C GLU A 321 9.17 6.66 7.51
N PHE A 322 8.23 5.77 7.75
CA PHE A 322 7.48 5.79 9.00
C PHE A 322 8.41 5.43 10.16
N ILE A 323 8.35 6.21 11.24
CA ILE A 323 9.14 5.95 12.45
C ILE A 323 8.17 5.50 13.54
N LEU A 324 8.22 4.22 13.88
CA LEU A 324 7.33 3.67 14.90
C LEU A 324 7.71 4.17 16.30
N PRO A 325 6.73 4.57 17.11
CA PRO A 325 6.98 4.94 18.49
C PRO A 325 7.36 3.71 19.32
N PRO A 326 8.04 3.90 20.47
CA PRO A 326 8.43 2.79 21.34
C PRO A 326 7.23 2.10 22.03
N LEU A 327 6.10 2.77 22.10
CA LEU A 327 4.85 2.26 22.69
C LEU A 327 3.67 2.63 21.79
N VAL A 328 2.74 1.71 21.66
CA VAL A 328 1.52 1.88 20.85
C VAL A 328 0.38 2.33 21.75
N SER A 329 -0.34 3.38 21.36
CA SER A 329 -1.56 3.85 22.00
C SER A 329 -2.76 3.66 21.06
N HIS A 330 -3.84 3.10 21.54
CA HIS A 330 -5.11 2.97 20.81
C HIS A 330 -5.82 4.31 20.56
N THR A 331 -5.31 5.39 21.12
CA THR A 331 -5.86 6.74 20.95
C THR A 331 -5.19 7.54 19.83
N ASP A 332 -4.20 6.97 19.16
CA ASP A 332 -3.53 7.59 18.02
C ASP A 332 -4.04 6.97 16.70
N PRO A 333 -4.98 7.63 16.00
CA PRO A 333 -5.55 7.10 14.77
C PRO A 333 -4.55 7.07 13.60
N GLN A 334 -3.47 7.87 13.67
CA GLN A 334 -2.45 7.92 12.61
C GLN A 334 -1.51 6.71 12.72
N LEU A 335 -1.29 6.22 13.94
CA LEU A 335 -0.46 5.05 14.21
C LEU A 335 -1.05 3.77 13.64
N GLU A 336 -2.39 3.67 13.54
CA GLU A 336 -3.04 2.52 12.92
C GLU A 336 -2.54 2.31 11.48
N GLY A 337 -2.49 3.37 10.67
CA GLY A 337 -1.99 3.30 9.28
C GLY A 337 -0.55 2.80 9.20
N HIS A 338 0.34 3.26 10.08
CA HIS A 338 1.74 2.83 10.11
C HIS A 338 1.89 1.35 10.52
N LEU A 339 1.10 0.90 11.49
CA LEU A 339 1.13 -0.50 11.92
C LEU A 339 0.48 -1.45 10.89
N MET A 340 -0.54 -0.97 10.16
CA MET A 340 -1.07 -1.70 9.02
C MET A 340 -0.04 -1.79 7.88
N SER A 341 0.76 -0.73 7.65
CA SER A 341 1.91 -0.79 6.74
C SER A 341 2.95 -1.81 7.20
N ASP A 342 3.26 -1.86 8.49
CA ASP A 342 4.20 -2.84 9.05
C ASP A 342 3.75 -4.28 8.81
N LEU A 343 2.50 -4.60 9.07
CA LEU A 343 1.92 -5.91 8.76
C LEU A 343 1.88 -6.20 7.25
N ASN A 344 1.66 -5.17 6.43
CA ASN A 344 1.74 -5.31 4.97
C ASN A 344 3.16 -5.64 4.53
N MET A 345 4.18 -4.99 5.09
CA MET A 345 5.59 -5.33 4.82
C MET A 345 5.89 -6.78 5.22
N LEU A 346 5.44 -7.23 6.39
CA LEU A 346 5.58 -8.63 6.79
C LEU A 346 4.94 -9.58 5.77
N ALA A 347 3.69 -9.32 5.40
CA ALA A 347 2.93 -10.23 4.52
C ALA A 347 3.48 -10.29 3.10
N VAL A 348 3.88 -9.14 2.52
CA VAL A 348 4.22 -9.00 1.10
C VAL A 348 5.70 -9.22 0.84
N THR A 349 6.58 -8.53 1.58
CA THR A 349 8.02 -8.48 1.31
C THR A 349 8.87 -9.18 2.35
N GLY A 350 8.39 -9.33 3.57
CA GLY A 350 9.16 -9.76 4.73
C GLY A 350 10.00 -8.63 5.36
N GLY A 351 9.75 -7.39 4.94
CA GLY A 351 10.30 -6.18 5.56
C GLY A 351 9.55 -5.80 6.83
N LYS A 352 9.81 -4.60 7.33
CA LYS A 352 9.15 -4.02 8.51
C LYS A 352 9.31 -2.50 8.57
N GLU A 353 8.34 -1.84 9.20
CA GLU A 353 8.54 -0.49 9.71
C GLU A 353 9.43 -0.55 10.97
N ARG A 354 10.16 0.52 11.25
CA ARG A 354 11.17 0.51 12.31
C ARG A 354 11.02 1.70 13.25
N SER A 355 11.33 1.46 14.51
CA SER A 355 11.53 2.53 15.50
C SER A 355 12.86 3.26 15.27
N GLU A 356 13.02 4.46 15.81
CA GLU A 356 14.27 5.23 15.75
C GLU A 356 15.45 4.41 16.27
N ARG A 357 15.25 3.63 17.34
CA ARG A 357 16.30 2.75 17.90
C ARG A 357 16.75 1.69 16.90
N GLU A 358 15.82 1.09 16.16
CA GLU A 358 16.15 0.07 15.15
C GLU A 358 16.82 0.70 13.93
N TRP A 359 16.37 1.88 13.49
CA TRP A 359 17.04 2.66 12.45
C TRP A 359 18.48 3.00 12.83
N LYS A 360 18.72 3.46 14.06
CA LYS A 360 20.05 3.76 14.56
C LYS A 360 20.96 2.54 14.51
N ALA A 361 20.49 1.38 15.00
CA ALA A 361 21.27 0.14 14.96
C ALA A 361 21.59 -0.31 13.51
N LEU A 362 20.65 -0.15 12.60
CA LEU A 362 20.81 -0.49 11.19
C LEU A 362 21.86 0.39 10.51
N LEU A 363 21.81 1.69 10.78
CA LEU A 363 22.77 2.68 10.28
C LEU A 363 24.19 2.41 10.81
N GLU A 364 24.32 2.17 12.11
CA GLU A 364 25.61 1.84 12.73
C GLU A 364 26.23 0.57 12.12
N ALA A 365 25.42 -0.47 11.86
CA ALA A 365 25.88 -1.70 11.21
C ALA A 365 26.35 -1.50 9.77
N ALA A 366 25.93 -0.40 9.13
CA ALA A 366 26.32 -0.01 7.77
C ALA A 366 27.43 1.05 7.72
N GLY A 367 27.95 1.52 8.88
CA GLY A 367 29.01 2.53 8.95
C GLY A 367 28.52 3.97 8.83
N PHE A 368 27.31 4.23 9.31
CA PHE A 368 26.73 5.56 9.42
C PHE A 368 26.45 5.93 10.88
N VAL A 369 26.38 7.24 11.14
CA VAL A 369 25.90 7.80 12.41
C VAL A 369 24.61 8.57 12.13
N LEU A 370 23.55 8.28 12.88
CA LEU A 370 22.32 9.06 12.87
C LEU A 370 22.59 10.44 13.48
N THR A 371 22.41 11.51 12.72
CA THR A 371 22.72 12.89 13.12
C THR A 371 21.50 13.75 13.38
N GLY A 372 20.35 13.39 12.82
CA GLY A 372 19.10 14.14 13.04
C GLY A 372 17.86 13.31 12.66
N VAL A 373 16.74 13.64 13.28
CA VAL A 373 15.42 13.12 12.95
C VAL A 373 14.46 14.31 12.79
N TYR A 374 13.89 14.46 11.62
CA TYR A 374 13.01 15.57 11.26
C TYR A 374 11.61 15.03 10.97
N PRO A 375 10.62 15.29 11.84
CA PRO A 375 9.24 14.89 11.56
C PRO A 375 8.69 15.71 10.38
N VAL A 376 7.98 15.05 9.50
CA VAL A 376 7.32 15.67 8.35
C VAL A 376 5.82 15.53 8.51
N GLY A 377 5.11 16.65 8.56
CA GLY A 377 3.66 16.68 8.46
C GLY A 377 3.22 16.74 7.01
N GLY A 378 2.11 16.10 6.68
CA GLY A 378 1.50 16.15 5.35
C GLY A 378 0.08 15.60 5.38
N ASP A 379 -0.71 15.95 4.37
CA ASP A 379 -2.14 15.62 4.30
C ASP A 379 -2.44 14.36 3.47
N THR A 380 -1.45 13.84 2.74
CA THR A 380 -1.62 12.65 1.90
C THR A 380 -1.08 11.41 2.57
N LEU A 381 -1.70 10.26 2.30
CA LEU A 381 -1.33 8.95 2.88
C LEU A 381 0.17 8.61 2.71
N MET A 382 0.79 9.06 1.61
CA MET A 382 2.19 8.74 1.28
C MET A 382 3.21 9.71 1.91
N VAL A 383 2.75 10.80 2.53
CA VAL A 383 3.58 11.86 3.12
C VAL A 383 3.21 12.11 4.58
N GLN A 384 2.02 11.66 4.99
CA GLN A 384 1.50 11.87 6.34
C GLN A 384 2.39 11.16 7.36
N ASN A 385 2.95 11.93 8.30
CA ASN A 385 3.73 11.43 9.45
C ASN A 385 4.95 10.57 9.10
N VAL A 386 5.62 10.81 7.97
CA VAL A 386 6.96 10.29 7.76
C VAL A 386 7.98 11.08 8.55
N GLY A 387 9.11 10.45 8.87
CA GLY A 387 10.28 11.13 9.41
C GLY A 387 11.43 11.09 8.41
N ILE A 388 12.25 12.14 8.39
CA ILE A 388 13.55 12.12 7.73
C ILE A 388 14.60 11.78 8.79
N LEU A 389 15.26 10.64 8.64
CA LEU A 389 16.43 10.29 9.43
C LEU A 389 17.66 10.71 8.62
N GLU A 390 18.39 11.71 9.10
CA GLU A 390 19.67 12.12 8.53
C GLU A 390 20.78 11.29 9.13
N ALA A 391 21.62 10.72 8.27
CA ALA A 391 22.79 9.98 8.66
C ALA A 391 24.03 10.44 7.88
N LYS A 392 25.18 10.41 8.55
CA LYS A 392 26.47 10.75 7.95
C LYS A 392 27.43 9.57 8.03
N PRO A 393 28.40 9.50 7.12
CA PRO A 393 29.51 8.54 7.22
C PRO A 393 30.17 8.59 8.60
N ALA A 394 30.32 7.41 9.27
CA ALA A 394 31.04 7.27 10.52
C ALA A 394 32.54 7.50 10.33
#